data_1da15ef0d6039f5f753ee30972793f69
#
_entry.id   1da15ef0d6039f5f753ee30972793f69
#
_cell.length_a   1.000
_cell.length_b   1.000
_cell.length_c   1.000
_cell.angle_alpha   90.00
_cell.angle_beta   90.00
_cell.angle_gamma   90.00
#
_symmetry.space_group_name_H-M   'P 1'
#
loop_
_entity.id
_entity.type
_entity.pdbx_description
1 polymer ?
#
loop_
_entity_poly.entity_id
_entity_poly.type
_entity_poly.pdbx_seq_one_letter_code
_entity_poly.pdbx_strand_id
1 'polypeptide(L)'
;EQMLTKASIEYFKKHEPIGCRDIATQKLLASKGIESYFSACLTLTLGYGYKKYKSSSPTRVLFVDPYFETFRDSEGKISVIQILNSFIGLIKHRNKIKKLSNNAFFESDVHSKLYKKERTLKEKFKRRLRISSFYQAYSSVFDDDVLFGAEFISHQIIQSDYPSNDLKMQLAEDLMKKYADSKLVVTSRIHTALQCIAVETPTIFVNSQNISSSTNPIRSPGRFGGLIELLNVANYFSDKGGKIVFNQVKDKIDKNTVIVNKETYKECS
;
A
#
# COMPACT_ATOMS: atom_id res chain seq x y z
N GLU A 1 1.26 -25.06 9.72
CA GLU A 1 1.03 -26.43 10.23
C GLU A 1 1.88 -26.76 11.44
N GLN A 2 3.16 -26.38 11.50
CA GLN A 2 4.06 -26.70 12.62
C GLN A 2 3.59 -26.14 13.99
N MET A 3 2.76 -25.10 14.00
CA MET A 3 2.23 -24.51 15.25
C MET A 3 0.98 -25.22 15.80
N LEU A 4 0.33 -26.10 15.04
CA LEU A 4 -0.87 -26.84 15.47
C LEU A 4 -0.51 -28.19 16.06
N THR A 5 0.10 -28.17 17.23
CA THR A 5 0.32 -29.37 18.06
C THR A 5 -0.98 -29.81 18.72
N LYS A 6 -1.02 -31.03 19.27
CA LYS A 6 -2.18 -31.52 20.01
C LYS A 6 -2.58 -30.56 21.14
N ALA A 7 -1.63 -30.07 21.91
CA ALA A 7 -1.87 -29.12 23.00
C ALA A 7 -2.41 -27.78 22.49
N SER A 8 -1.91 -27.27 21.34
CA SER A 8 -2.42 -26.05 20.73
C SER A 8 -3.88 -26.21 20.26
N ILE A 9 -4.20 -27.36 19.65
CA ILE A 9 -5.57 -27.66 19.21
C ILE A 9 -6.53 -27.73 20.39
N GLU A 10 -6.14 -28.42 21.49
CA GLU A 10 -6.91 -28.49 22.73
C GLU A 10 -7.12 -27.10 23.34
N TYR A 11 -6.09 -26.26 23.32
CA TYR A 11 -6.18 -24.88 23.78
C TYR A 11 -7.18 -24.07 22.96
N PHE A 12 -7.05 -24.08 21.60
CA PHE A 12 -7.98 -23.35 20.75
C PHE A 12 -9.42 -23.81 20.90
N LYS A 13 -9.67 -25.12 21.03
CA LYS A 13 -11.01 -25.65 21.25
C LYS A 13 -11.69 -25.14 22.56
N LYS A 14 -10.89 -24.80 23.56
CA LYS A 14 -11.42 -24.20 24.81
C LYS A 14 -11.83 -22.74 24.66
N HIS A 15 -11.37 -22.08 23.58
CA HIS A 15 -11.57 -20.65 23.33
C HIS A 15 -12.36 -20.37 22.05
N GLU A 16 -13.05 -21.35 21.51
CA GLU A 16 -13.92 -21.21 20.34
C GLU A 16 -15.08 -20.22 20.61
N PRO A 17 -15.50 -19.45 19.56
CA PRO A 17 -14.97 -19.44 18.20
C PRO A 17 -13.71 -18.57 18.08
N ILE A 18 -12.75 -18.98 17.22
CA ILE A 18 -11.49 -18.27 17.02
C ILE A 18 -11.58 -17.27 15.86
N GLY A 19 -11.33 -15.99 16.14
CA GLY A 19 -11.21 -14.97 15.10
C GLY A 19 -9.92 -15.10 14.30
N CYS A 20 -10.02 -15.21 12.99
CA CYS A 20 -8.89 -15.37 12.07
C CYS A 20 -8.70 -14.13 11.21
N ARG A 21 -7.44 -13.64 11.16
CA ARG A 21 -7.10 -12.47 10.35
C ARG A 21 -7.22 -12.72 8.85
N ASP A 22 -7.03 -13.95 8.40
CA ASP A 22 -7.07 -14.34 6.99
C ASP A 22 -7.80 -15.68 6.80
N ILE A 23 -8.35 -15.84 5.60
CA ILE A 23 -9.15 -17.02 5.23
C ILE A 23 -8.32 -18.32 5.24
N ALA A 24 -7.01 -18.25 4.97
CA ALA A 24 -6.15 -19.42 4.99
C ALA A 24 -6.00 -19.97 6.42
N THR A 25 -5.85 -19.09 7.41
CA THR A 25 -5.82 -19.45 8.84
C THR A 25 -7.15 -20.04 9.27
N GLN A 26 -8.28 -19.42 8.88
CA GLN A 26 -9.61 -19.94 9.19
C GLN A 26 -9.80 -21.38 8.64
N LYS A 27 -9.47 -21.60 7.36
CA LYS A 27 -9.55 -22.93 6.75
C LYS A 27 -8.65 -23.95 7.43
N LEU A 28 -7.46 -23.53 7.86
CA LEU A 28 -6.52 -24.40 8.57
C LEU A 28 -7.08 -24.82 9.93
N LEU A 29 -7.66 -23.89 10.71
CA LEU A 29 -8.29 -24.21 12.00
C LEU A 29 -9.50 -25.12 11.81
N ALA A 30 -10.37 -24.81 10.85
CA ALA A 30 -11.54 -25.63 10.52
C ALA A 30 -11.15 -27.09 10.14
N SER A 31 -10.03 -27.27 9.40
CA SER A 31 -9.51 -28.60 9.05
C SER A 31 -9.06 -29.43 10.27
N LYS A 32 -8.88 -28.81 11.42
CA LYS A 32 -8.56 -29.45 12.72
C LYS A 32 -9.78 -29.55 13.65
N GLY A 33 -10.97 -29.26 13.14
CA GLY A 33 -12.21 -29.29 13.92
C GLY A 33 -12.28 -28.18 14.97
N ILE A 34 -11.66 -27.02 14.70
CA ILE A 34 -11.71 -25.83 15.55
C ILE A 34 -12.70 -24.86 14.91
N GLU A 35 -13.73 -24.45 15.67
CA GLU A 35 -14.68 -23.44 15.24
C GLU A 35 -13.98 -22.09 15.10
N SER A 36 -14.10 -21.46 13.93
CA SER A 36 -13.39 -20.22 13.63
C SER A 36 -14.13 -19.38 12.59
N TYR A 37 -13.91 -18.08 12.63
CA TYR A 37 -14.53 -17.13 11.73
C TYR A 37 -13.48 -16.13 11.19
N PHE A 38 -13.78 -15.50 10.08
CA PHE A 38 -12.94 -14.44 9.53
C PHE A 38 -13.25 -13.14 10.27
N SER A 39 -12.33 -12.69 11.14
CA SER A 39 -12.44 -11.44 11.91
C SER A 39 -11.72 -10.26 11.23
N ALA A 40 -11.03 -10.50 10.12
CA ALA A 40 -10.09 -9.55 9.53
C ALA A 40 -8.98 -9.10 10.51
N CYS A 41 -8.41 -7.92 10.29
CA CYS A 41 -7.29 -7.43 11.09
C CYS A 41 -7.78 -6.51 12.21
N LEU A 42 -7.23 -6.66 13.41
CA LEU A 42 -7.51 -5.80 14.56
C LEU A 42 -7.32 -4.29 14.25
N THR A 43 -6.53 -3.93 13.24
CA THR A 43 -6.39 -2.52 12.81
C THR A 43 -7.72 -1.88 12.39
N LEU A 44 -8.75 -2.64 12.04
CA LEU A 44 -10.07 -2.11 11.74
C LEU A 44 -10.75 -1.47 12.96
N THR A 45 -10.42 -1.90 14.17
CA THR A 45 -10.97 -1.33 15.40
C THR A 45 -10.42 0.08 15.71
N LEU A 46 -9.36 0.52 15.01
CA LEU A 46 -8.84 1.89 15.17
C LEU A 46 -9.88 2.97 14.81
N GLY A 47 -10.89 2.61 14.01
CA GLY A 47 -12.01 3.48 13.72
C GLY A 47 -12.72 4.02 14.97
N TYR A 48 -12.84 3.24 16.02
CA TYR A 48 -13.48 3.66 17.29
C TYR A 48 -12.77 4.86 17.95
N GLY A 49 -11.45 4.95 17.84
CA GLY A 49 -10.66 6.04 18.44
C GLY A 49 -10.42 7.23 17.51
N TYR A 50 -10.27 6.98 16.22
CA TYR A 50 -9.71 7.97 15.27
C TYR A 50 -10.70 8.54 14.25
N LYS A 51 -11.85 7.90 14.02
CA LYS A 51 -12.87 8.41 13.09
C LYS A 51 -13.33 9.84 13.40
N LYS A 52 -13.31 10.25 14.65
CA LYS A 52 -13.64 11.61 15.10
C LYS A 52 -12.76 12.71 14.49
N TYR A 53 -11.59 12.37 13.95
CA TYR A 53 -10.69 13.32 13.29
C TYR A 53 -10.98 13.50 11.80
N LYS A 54 -12.03 12.84 11.28
CA LYS A 54 -12.44 12.96 9.88
C LYS A 54 -12.98 14.37 9.62
N SER A 55 -12.41 15.05 8.62
CA SER A 55 -12.91 16.34 8.14
C SER A 55 -14.21 16.19 7.37
N SER A 56 -15.06 17.20 7.46
CA SER A 56 -16.27 17.30 6.63
C SER A 56 -15.97 17.58 5.15
N SER A 57 -14.82 18.19 4.87
CA SER A 57 -14.41 18.56 3.50
C SER A 57 -12.91 18.32 3.28
N PRO A 58 -12.46 17.05 3.30
CA PRO A 58 -11.05 16.74 3.15
C PRO A 58 -10.61 17.01 1.71
N THR A 59 -9.46 17.67 1.56
CA THR A 59 -8.88 17.98 0.24
C THR A 59 -7.57 17.24 -0.04
N ARG A 60 -6.91 16.77 1.02
CA ARG A 60 -5.58 16.16 0.96
C ARG A 60 -5.61 14.78 0.28
N VAL A 61 -4.72 14.58 -0.68
CA VAL A 61 -4.43 13.27 -1.25
C VAL A 61 -3.06 12.81 -0.73
N LEU A 62 -2.99 11.60 -0.18
CA LEU A 62 -1.76 11.01 0.34
C LEU A 62 -1.32 9.82 -0.52
N PHE A 63 -0.04 9.77 -0.83
CA PHE A 63 0.64 8.56 -1.29
C PHE A 63 1.53 8.05 -0.16
N VAL A 64 1.15 6.92 0.44
CA VAL A 64 1.84 6.35 1.60
C VAL A 64 2.60 5.10 1.17
N ASP A 65 3.92 5.14 1.22
CA ASP A 65 4.79 4.08 0.70
C ASP A 65 4.27 3.53 -0.65
N PRO A 66 4.10 4.38 -1.68
CA PRO A 66 3.64 3.91 -2.97
C PRO A 66 4.63 2.88 -3.53
N TYR A 67 4.11 1.92 -4.30
CA TYR A 67 4.98 0.91 -4.90
C TYR A 67 5.90 1.53 -5.95
N PHE A 68 7.17 1.15 -5.89
CA PHE A 68 8.20 1.49 -6.87
C PHE A 68 8.75 0.24 -7.52
N GLU A 69 8.96 0.31 -8.84
CA GLU A 69 9.60 -0.76 -9.59
C GLU A 69 11.02 -1.02 -9.11
N THR A 70 11.35 -2.27 -8.91
CA THR A 70 12.69 -2.70 -8.48
C THR A 70 13.63 -3.00 -9.63
N PHE A 71 13.11 -3.03 -10.87
CA PHE A 71 13.80 -3.49 -12.08
C PHE A 71 14.30 -4.93 -11.99
N ARG A 72 13.54 -5.76 -11.27
CA ARG A 72 13.80 -7.18 -11.13
C ARG A 72 12.55 -7.97 -11.53
N ASP A 73 12.77 -9.09 -12.21
CA ASP A 73 11.70 -10.04 -12.53
C ASP A 73 11.29 -10.85 -11.28
N SER A 74 10.36 -11.80 -11.49
CA SER A 74 9.87 -12.69 -10.43
C SER A 74 10.96 -13.60 -9.83
N GLU A 75 12.05 -13.84 -10.57
CA GLU A 75 13.21 -14.62 -10.11
C GLU A 75 14.28 -13.74 -9.46
N GLY A 76 14.06 -12.43 -9.36
CA GLY A 76 15.01 -11.47 -8.81
C GLY A 76 16.14 -11.05 -9.75
N LYS A 77 16.10 -11.48 -11.03
CA LYS A 77 17.06 -11.09 -12.06
C LYS A 77 16.77 -9.67 -12.56
N ILE A 78 17.80 -8.99 -13.06
CA ILE A 78 17.65 -7.62 -13.61
C ILE A 78 16.82 -7.68 -14.88
N SER A 79 15.72 -6.93 -14.92
CA SER A 79 14.86 -6.78 -16.10
C SER A 79 15.34 -5.63 -16.99
N VAL A 80 16.01 -5.95 -18.06
CA VAL A 80 16.48 -4.97 -19.04
C VAL A 80 15.33 -4.23 -19.70
N ILE A 81 14.21 -4.92 -19.96
CA ILE A 81 13.00 -4.32 -20.58
C ILE A 81 12.43 -3.23 -19.68
N GLN A 82 12.31 -3.46 -18.37
CA GLN A 82 11.81 -2.46 -17.43
C GLN A 82 12.74 -1.25 -17.36
N ILE A 83 14.06 -1.45 -17.39
CA ILE A 83 15.04 -0.37 -17.42
C ILE A 83 14.91 0.47 -18.70
N LEU A 84 14.80 -0.18 -19.87
CA LEU A 84 14.62 0.50 -21.16
C LEU A 84 13.31 1.30 -21.19
N ASN A 85 12.20 0.72 -20.75
CA ASN A 85 10.92 1.41 -20.67
C ASN A 85 11.00 2.64 -19.75
N SER A 86 11.67 2.51 -18.60
CA SER A 86 11.87 3.62 -17.68
C SER A 86 12.77 4.72 -18.27
N PHE A 87 13.77 4.34 -19.08
CA PHE A 87 14.63 5.29 -19.78
C PHE A 87 13.87 6.04 -20.88
N ILE A 88 13.08 5.36 -21.68
CA ILE A 88 12.20 5.99 -22.69
C ILE A 88 11.22 6.96 -22.00
N GLY A 89 10.62 6.55 -20.89
CA GLY A 89 9.75 7.40 -20.09
C GLY A 89 10.47 8.63 -19.54
N LEU A 90 11.74 8.49 -19.13
CA LEU A 90 12.55 9.59 -18.63
C LEU A 90 12.75 10.67 -19.71
N ILE A 91 12.95 10.26 -20.96
CA ILE A 91 13.06 11.19 -22.09
C ILE A 91 11.70 11.83 -22.40
N LYS A 92 10.67 11.00 -22.56
CA LYS A 92 9.31 11.43 -22.95
C LYS A 92 8.67 12.37 -21.92
N HIS A 93 8.87 12.13 -20.63
CA HIS A 93 8.22 12.87 -19.55
C HIS A 93 9.19 13.69 -18.69
N ARG A 94 10.30 14.14 -19.30
CA ARG A 94 11.42 14.84 -18.63
C ARG A 94 10.97 15.91 -17.63
N ASN A 95 10.08 16.81 -18.04
CA ASN A 95 9.64 17.95 -17.22
C ASN A 95 8.80 17.48 -16.03
N LYS A 96 7.94 16.49 -16.23
CA LYS A 96 7.08 15.90 -15.19
C LYS A 96 7.90 15.14 -14.14
N ILE A 97 8.88 14.37 -14.62
CA ILE A 97 9.82 13.65 -13.74
C ILE A 97 10.70 14.63 -12.95
N LYS A 98 11.15 15.74 -13.58
CA LYS A 98 11.87 16.80 -12.88
C LYS A 98 11.02 17.41 -11.76
N LYS A 99 9.73 17.68 -12.01
CA LYS A 99 8.80 18.19 -11.00
C LYS A 99 8.65 17.24 -9.82
N LEU A 100 8.44 15.94 -10.06
CA LEU A 100 8.39 14.93 -8.99
C LEU A 100 9.74 14.80 -8.25
N SER A 101 10.86 14.89 -8.96
CA SER A 101 12.19 14.77 -8.36
C SER A 101 12.51 15.86 -7.33
N ASN A 102 11.81 16.99 -7.38
CA ASN A 102 11.95 18.08 -6.42
C ASN A 102 11.13 17.87 -5.14
N ASN A 103 10.29 16.83 -5.06
CA ASN A 103 9.59 16.48 -3.83
C ASN A 103 10.55 15.78 -2.87
N ALA A 104 10.57 16.19 -1.61
CA ALA A 104 11.46 15.66 -0.58
C ALA A 104 11.37 14.13 -0.40
N PHE A 105 10.18 13.55 -0.60
CA PHE A 105 9.97 12.10 -0.57
C PHE A 105 10.83 11.39 -1.63
N PHE A 106 10.91 11.93 -2.84
CA PHE A 106 11.72 11.35 -3.91
C PHE A 106 13.20 11.71 -3.79
N GLU A 107 13.55 12.73 -2.99
CA GLU A 107 14.94 13.06 -2.66
C GLU A 107 15.53 12.10 -1.63
N SER A 108 14.74 11.70 -0.64
CA SER A 108 15.13 10.67 0.30
C SER A 108 15.13 9.32 -0.40
N ASP A 109 16.24 8.60 -0.39
CA ASP A 109 16.26 7.20 -0.86
C ASP A 109 15.64 6.32 0.22
N VAL A 110 14.31 6.36 0.28
CA VAL A 110 13.49 5.68 1.29
C VAL A 110 13.75 4.16 1.31
N HIS A 111 14.31 3.62 0.24
CA HIS A 111 14.64 2.20 0.14
C HIS A 111 16.13 1.90 0.37
N SER A 112 16.99 2.90 0.49
CA SER A 112 18.35 2.69 0.94
C SER A 112 18.47 3.05 2.42
N LYS A 113 18.83 2.09 3.25
CA LYS A 113 19.12 2.27 4.69
C LYS A 113 20.31 3.22 4.96
N LEU A 114 20.75 3.97 3.95
CA LEU A 114 21.92 4.83 3.98
C LEU A 114 21.53 6.23 3.49
N TYR A 115 21.22 7.10 4.42
CA TYR A 115 21.26 8.54 4.22
C TYR A 115 22.70 8.97 3.92
N LYS A 116 23.14 8.76 2.68
CA LYS A 116 24.38 9.37 2.22
C LYS A 116 24.04 10.72 1.61
N LYS A 117 24.57 11.77 2.22
CA LYS A 117 24.42 13.17 1.81
C LYS A 117 24.97 13.44 0.39
N GLU A 118 25.87 12.58 -0.09
CA GLU A 118 26.46 12.65 -1.43
C GLU A 118 26.10 11.40 -2.22
N ARG A 119 25.24 11.59 -3.21
CA ARG A 119 24.86 10.52 -4.14
C ARG A 119 25.78 10.53 -5.35
N THR A 120 26.28 9.35 -5.69
CA THR A 120 27.00 9.16 -6.95
C THR A 120 26.10 9.47 -8.15
N LEU A 121 26.71 9.78 -9.29
CA LEU A 121 25.96 9.99 -10.55
C LEU A 121 25.10 8.76 -10.91
N LYS A 122 25.61 7.55 -10.62
CA LYS A 122 24.90 6.29 -10.82
C LYS A 122 23.63 6.21 -9.97
N GLU A 123 23.69 6.61 -8.70
CA GLU A 123 22.54 6.61 -7.78
C GLU A 123 21.51 7.65 -8.21
N LYS A 124 21.95 8.85 -8.59
CA LYS A 124 21.09 9.91 -9.14
C LYS A 124 20.35 9.44 -10.40
N PHE A 125 21.05 8.76 -11.31
CA PHE A 125 20.45 8.22 -12.52
C PHE A 125 19.45 7.11 -12.21
N LYS A 126 19.80 6.15 -11.35
CA LYS A 126 18.90 5.08 -10.89
C LYS A 126 17.63 5.64 -10.24
N ARG A 127 17.77 6.67 -9.42
CA ARG A 127 16.63 7.38 -8.81
C ARG A 127 15.70 7.95 -9.88
N ARG A 128 16.24 8.65 -10.89
CA ARG A 128 15.44 9.20 -11.98
C ARG A 128 14.71 8.12 -12.78
N LEU A 129 15.32 6.97 -13.01
CA LEU A 129 14.65 5.83 -13.66
C LEU A 129 13.48 5.32 -12.80
N ARG A 130 13.64 5.23 -11.48
CA ARG A 130 12.54 4.83 -10.56
C ARG A 130 11.40 5.84 -10.57
N ILE A 131 11.69 7.14 -10.53
CA ILE A 131 10.68 8.19 -10.63
C ILE A 131 9.97 8.13 -11.99
N SER A 132 10.69 7.84 -13.05
CA SER A 132 10.13 7.65 -14.39
C SER A 132 9.16 6.47 -14.41
N SER A 133 9.56 5.32 -13.88
CA SER A 133 8.69 4.16 -13.78
C SER A 133 7.45 4.43 -12.91
N PHE A 134 7.63 5.11 -11.77
CA PHE A 134 6.53 5.56 -10.93
C PHE A 134 5.56 6.44 -11.72
N TYR A 135 6.06 7.50 -12.35
CA TYR A 135 5.20 8.42 -13.11
C TYR A 135 4.43 7.69 -14.22
N GLN A 136 5.09 6.84 -14.99
CA GLN A 136 4.44 6.07 -16.06
C GLN A 136 3.33 5.15 -15.50
N ALA A 137 3.59 4.46 -14.41
CA ALA A 137 2.63 3.55 -13.79
C ALA A 137 1.42 4.32 -13.22
N TYR A 138 1.67 5.33 -12.40
CA TYR A 138 0.61 6.04 -11.69
C TYR A 138 -0.16 7.02 -12.59
N SER A 139 0.48 7.61 -13.60
CA SER A 139 -0.21 8.47 -14.58
C SER A 139 -1.17 7.71 -15.49
N SER A 140 -1.19 6.37 -15.46
CA SER A 140 -2.23 5.58 -16.11
C SER A 140 -3.58 5.64 -15.37
N VAL A 141 -3.56 5.93 -14.06
CA VAL A 141 -4.73 5.96 -13.18
C VAL A 141 -5.03 7.36 -12.66
N PHE A 142 -4.03 8.18 -12.42
CA PHE A 142 -4.18 9.51 -11.84
C PHE A 142 -3.80 10.60 -12.83
N ASP A 143 -4.52 11.70 -12.78
CA ASP A 143 -4.13 12.91 -13.51
C ASP A 143 -2.93 13.60 -12.87
N ASP A 144 -2.27 14.43 -13.64
CA ASP A 144 -1.07 15.16 -13.22
C ASP A 144 -1.31 16.08 -12.02
N ASP A 145 -2.49 16.69 -11.92
CA ASP A 145 -2.87 17.58 -10.83
C ASP A 145 -2.93 16.83 -9.49
N VAL A 146 -3.38 15.58 -9.50
CA VAL A 146 -3.35 14.70 -8.33
C VAL A 146 -1.93 14.29 -7.98
N LEU A 147 -1.15 13.83 -8.97
CA LEU A 147 0.22 13.36 -8.73
C LEU A 147 1.16 14.46 -8.23
N PHE A 148 0.99 15.70 -8.71
CA PHE A 148 1.84 16.82 -8.31
C PHE A 148 1.33 17.58 -7.09
N GLY A 149 0.04 17.45 -6.76
CA GLY A 149 -0.57 18.07 -5.59
C GLY A 149 -0.59 17.17 -4.35
N ALA A 150 -0.31 15.88 -4.52
CA ALA A 150 -0.33 14.93 -3.42
C ALA A 150 0.84 15.11 -2.45
N GLU A 151 0.58 14.79 -1.20
CA GLU A 151 1.62 14.61 -0.17
C GLU A 151 2.10 13.14 -0.20
N PHE A 152 3.42 12.96 -0.17
CA PHE A 152 4.06 11.65 -0.14
C PHE A 152 4.65 11.37 1.23
N ILE A 153 4.34 10.20 1.80
CA ILE A 153 4.76 9.80 3.15
C ILE A 153 5.44 8.43 3.08
N SER A 154 6.49 8.26 3.89
CA SER A 154 7.07 6.95 4.18
C SER A 154 6.86 6.56 5.63
N HIS A 155 6.55 5.29 5.86
CA HIS A 155 6.59 4.67 7.20
C HIS A 155 8.00 4.26 7.63
N GLN A 156 8.98 4.35 6.73
CA GLN A 156 10.37 4.11 7.12
C GLN A 156 10.87 5.32 7.91
N ILE A 157 11.08 5.10 9.19
CA ILE A 157 11.67 6.10 10.10
C ILE A 157 13.12 5.74 10.38
N ILE A 158 13.94 6.75 10.57
CA ILE A 158 15.29 6.57 11.11
C ILE A 158 15.14 6.48 12.62
N GLN A 159 15.63 5.40 13.21
CA GLN A 159 15.47 5.18 14.65
C GLN A 159 16.12 6.28 15.50
N SER A 160 17.21 6.89 15.01
CA SER A 160 17.86 8.02 15.68
C SER A 160 16.99 9.25 15.80
N ASP A 161 16.04 9.46 14.87
CA ASP A 161 15.15 10.63 14.88
C ASP A 161 14.00 10.46 15.88
N TYR A 162 13.77 9.22 16.34
CA TYR A 162 12.72 8.85 17.29
C TYR A 162 13.29 7.99 18.42
N PRO A 163 14.07 8.62 19.33
CA PRO A 163 14.81 7.88 20.36
C PRO A 163 13.91 7.28 21.46
N SER A 164 12.70 7.81 21.66
CA SER A 164 11.77 7.31 22.68
C SER A 164 10.56 6.61 22.07
N ASN A 165 9.92 5.73 22.85
CA ASN A 165 8.69 5.08 22.45
C ASN A 165 7.52 6.08 22.38
N ASP A 166 7.51 7.10 23.24
CA ASP A 166 6.47 8.13 23.25
C ASP A 166 6.47 8.93 21.95
N LEU A 167 7.64 9.32 21.44
CA LEU A 167 7.77 9.98 20.15
C LEU A 167 7.29 9.09 18.98
N LYS A 168 7.55 7.77 19.04
CA LYS A 168 7.04 6.82 18.04
C LYS A 168 5.52 6.69 18.10
N MET A 169 4.96 6.63 19.32
CA MET A 169 3.50 6.58 19.51
C MET A 169 2.84 7.87 19.01
N GLN A 170 3.40 9.01 19.35
CA GLN A 170 2.91 10.30 18.86
C GLN A 170 2.93 10.39 17.34
N LEU A 171 4.02 9.94 16.69
CA LEU A 171 4.09 9.85 15.23
C LEU A 171 2.98 8.97 14.65
N ALA A 172 2.74 7.80 15.26
CA ALA A 172 1.68 6.91 14.82
C ALA A 172 0.29 7.53 14.96
N GLU A 173 0.02 8.23 16.06
CA GLU A 173 -1.23 8.96 16.27
C GLU A 173 -1.40 10.09 15.25
N ASP A 174 -0.36 10.87 14.99
CA ASP A 174 -0.39 11.96 14.03
C ASP A 174 -0.63 11.45 12.60
N LEU A 175 -0.06 10.29 12.26
CA LEU A 175 -0.35 9.61 10.99
C LEU A 175 -1.82 9.17 10.92
N MET A 176 -2.38 8.60 11.98
CA MET A 176 -3.79 8.20 12.02
C MET A 176 -4.73 9.41 11.86
N LYS A 177 -4.46 10.53 12.54
CA LYS A 177 -5.20 11.79 12.38
C LYS A 177 -5.12 12.29 10.93
N LYS A 178 -3.91 12.25 10.34
CA LYS A 178 -3.68 12.64 8.95
C LYS A 178 -4.44 11.75 7.96
N TYR A 179 -4.50 10.43 8.20
CA TYR A 179 -5.29 9.52 7.38
C TYR A 179 -6.78 9.86 7.48
N ALA A 180 -7.30 10.05 8.69
CA ALA A 180 -8.71 10.40 8.91
C ALA A 180 -9.10 11.71 8.22
N ASP A 181 -8.20 12.70 8.17
CA ASP A 181 -8.40 14.01 7.52
C ASP A 181 -8.02 14.02 6.03
N SER A 182 -7.95 12.88 5.37
CA SER A 182 -7.56 12.82 3.97
C SER A 182 -8.75 12.52 3.05
N LYS A 183 -8.75 13.14 1.87
CA LYS A 183 -9.71 12.88 0.79
C LYS A 183 -9.50 11.51 0.16
N LEU A 184 -8.25 11.12 0.00
CA LEU A 184 -7.85 9.86 -0.63
C LEU A 184 -6.47 9.44 -0.12
N VAL A 185 -6.32 8.16 0.20
CA VAL A 185 -5.03 7.54 0.50
C VAL A 185 -4.72 6.46 -0.53
N VAL A 186 -3.55 6.53 -1.14
CA VAL A 186 -3.02 5.53 -2.08
C VAL A 186 -1.81 4.88 -1.44
N THR A 187 -1.82 3.56 -1.29
CA THR A 187 -0.74 2.85 -0.57
C THR A 187 -0.51 1.44 -1.12
N SER A 188 0.72 0.96 -1.03
CA SER A 188 1.05 -0.46 -1.24
C SER A 188 1.15 -1.26 0.07
N ARG A 189 0.86 -0.63 1.22
CA ARG A 189 0.88 -1.27 2.52
C ARG A 189 -0.51 -1.68 2.98
N ILE A 190 -0.71 -2.98 3.16
CA ILE A 190 -2.01 -3.53 3.56
C ILE A 190 -2.49 -2.94 4.89
N HIS A 191 -1.61 -2.81 5.90
CA HIS A 191 -2.01 -2.27 7.20
C HIS A 191 -2.37 -0.79 7.13
N THR A 192 -1.69 0.02 6.31
CA THR A 192 -2.11 1.41 6.05
C THR A 192 -3.49 1.46 5.41
N ALA A 193 -3.74 0.61 4.41
CA ALA A 193 -5.05 0.57 3.76
C ALA A 193 -6.15 0.18 4.75
N LEU A 194 -5.92 -0.81 5.62
CA LEU A 194 -6.87 -1.21 6.65
C LEU A 194 -7.13 -0.10 7.69
N GLN A 195 -6.08 0.61 8.10
CA GLN A 195 -6.22 1.77 8.99
C GLN A 195 -7.09 2.86 8.36
N CYS A 196 -6.87 3.15 7.08
CA CYS A 196 -7.64 4.18 6.36
C CYS A 196 -9.11 3.79 6.23
N ILE A 197 -9.44 2.56 5.85
CA ILE A 197 -10.85 2.14 5.78
C ILE A 197 -11.51 2.10 7.17
N ALA A 198 -10.76 1.79 8.23
CA ALA A 198 -11.26 1.84 9.60
C ALA A 198 -11.76 3.23 9.99
N VAL A 199 -11.07 4.29 9.55
CA VAL A 199 -11.50 5.69 9.77
C VAL A 199 -12.35 6.22 8.61
N GLU A 200 -12.84 5.34 7.74
CA GLU A 200 -13.69 5.66 6.58
C GLU A 200 -13.05 6.61 5.55
N THR A 201 -11.74 6.65 5.49
CA THR A 201 -11.03 7.41 4.46
C THR A 201 -11.02 6.62 3.16
N PRO A 202 -11.42 7.22 2.03
CA PRO A 202 -11.31 6.62 0.71
C PRO A 202 -9.88 6.13 0.44
N THR A 203 -9.74 4.86 0.05
CA THR A 203 -8.43 4.22 -0.03
C THR A 203 -8.29 3.36 -1.28
N ILE A 204 -7.14 3.47 -1.95
CA ILE A 204 -6.74 2.59 -3.05
C ILE A 204 -5.48 1.83 -2.61
N PHE A 205 -5.62 0.52 -2.52
CA PHE A 205 -4.51 -0.39 -2.25
C PHE A 205 -3.84 -0.82 -3.56
N VAL A 206 -2.57 -0.47 -3.74
CA VAL A 206 -1.78 -0.88 -4.90
C VAL A 206 -1.17 -2.26 -4.63
N ASN A 207 -1.75 -3.28 -5.23
CA ASN A 207 -1.28 -4.65 -5.10
C ASN A 207 -0.14 -4.89 -6.09
N SER A 208 1.05 -5.10 -5.56
CA SER A 208 2.30 -5.29 -6.32
C SER A 208 2.85 -6.72 -6.24
N GLN A 209 2.08 -7.66 -5.69
CA GLN A 209 2.56 -9.04 -5.51
C GLN A 209 2.57 -9.76 -6.85
N ASN A 210 3.75 -9.77 -7.52
CA ASN A 210 4.10 -10.59 -8.71
C ASN A 210 2.91 -11.08 -9.54
N ILE A 211 2.00 -10.14 -9.88
CA ILE A 211 0.82 -10.44 -10.64
C ILE A 211 1.24 -10.48 -12.09
N SER A 212 1.33 -11.68 -12.65
CA SER A 212 1.38 -11.84 -14.09
C SER A 212 -0.02 -11.61 -14.68
N SER A 213 -0.08 -11.16 -15.93
CA SER A 213 -1.35 -10.93 -16.65
C SER A 213 -2.25 -12.16 -16.75
N SER A 214 -1.71 -13.34 -16.48
CA SER A 214 -2.42 -14.62 -16.49
C SER A 214 -3.02 -15.03 -15.14
N THR A 215 -2.65 -14.39 -14.03
CA THR A 215 -3.17 -14.70 -12.71
C THR A 215 -4.33 -13.79 -12.35
N ASN A 216 -5.39 -14.36 -11.77
CA ASN A 216 -6.53 -13.55 -11.27
C ASN A 216 -6.04 -12.69 -10.07
N PRO A 217 -5.94 -11.36 -10.22
CA PRO A 217 -5.32 -10.50 -9.22
C PRO A 217 -6.12 -10.36 -7.93
N ILE A 218 -7.41 -10.71 -7.95
CA ILE A 218 -8.32 -10.52 -6.82
C ILE A 218 -8.17 -11.63 -5.78
N ARG A 219 -7.69 -12.80 -6.18
CA ARG A 219 -7.51 -13.93 -5.27
C ARG A 219 -6.04 -14.10 -4.91
N SER A 220 -5.59 -13.32 -3.93
CA SER A 220 -4.29 -13.57 -3.30
C SER A 220 -4.41 -14.74 -2.34
N PRO A 221 -3.80 -15.90 -2.62
CA PRO A 221 -3.72 -16.99 -1.65
C PRO A 221 -2.81 -16.54 -0.48
N GLY A 222 -3.07 -17.06 0.71
CA GLY A 222 -2.23 -16.84 1.88
C GLY A 222 -2.68 -15.68 2.76
N ARG A 223 -1.69 -15.02 3.40
CA ARG A 223 -1.91 -14.05 4.50
C ARG A 223 -2.74 -12.81 4.18
N PHE A 224 -3.08 -12.55 2.93
CA PHE A 224 -3.93 -11.43 2.51
C PHE A 224 -5.32 -11.86 2.05
N GLY A 225 -5.60 -13.17 1.96
CA GLY A 225 -6.92 -13.66 1.60
C GLY A 225 -7.97 -13.22 2.62
N GLY A 226 -9.07 -12.68 2.14
CA GLY A 226 -10.10 -12.02 2.93
C GLY A 226 -9.84 -10.53 3.14
N LEU A 227 -8.59 -10.09 3.38
CA LEU A 227 -8.28 -8.68 3.61
C LEU A 227 -8.30 -7.84 2.32
N ILE A 228 -7.82 -8.40 1.22
CA ILE A 228 -7.80 -7.68 -0.08
C ILE A 228 -9.22 -7.43 -0.59
N GLU A 229 -10.13 -8.33 -0.31
CA GLU A 229 -11.53 -8.23 -0.71
C GLU A 229 -12.26 -7.04 -0.04
N LEU A 230 -11.76 -6.58 1.11
CA LEU A 230 -12.27 -5.40 1.81
C LEU A 230 -11.86 -4.07 1.14
N LEU A 231 -10.85 -4.08 0.25
CA LEU A 231 -10.20 -2.90 -0.28
C LEU A 231 -10.56 -2.60 -1.74
N ASN A 232 -10.43 -1.34 -2.12
CA ASN A 232 -10.34 -0.94 -3.52
C ASN A 232 -8.95 -1.25 -4.01
N VAL A 233 -8.81 -2.21 -4.91
CA VAL A 233 -7.52 -2.73 -5.35
C VAL A 233 -7.15 -2.23 -6.73
N ALA A 234 -6.00 -1.58 -6.84
CA ALA A 234 -5.32 -1.28 -8.08
C ALA A 234 -4.17 -2.27 -8.27
N ASN A 235 -4.15 -2.99 -9.38
CA ASN A 235 -3.14 -4.02 -9.63
C ASN A 235 -1.97 -3.47 -10.43
N TYR A 236 -0.76 -3.70 -9.96
CA TYR A 236 0.47 -3.37 -10.64
C TYR A 236 0.99 -4.57 -11.42
N PHE A 237 1.17 -4.42 -12.73
CA PHE A 237 1.67 -5.44 -13.64
C PHE A 237 3.07 -5.07 -14.14
N SER A 238 4.08 -5.79 -13.65
CA SER A 238 5.48 -5.56 -14.03
C SER A 238 5.78 -6.02 -15.46
N ASP A 239 5.13 -7.08 -15.92
CA ASP A 239 5.26 -7.63 -17.29
C ASP A 239 4.70 -6.70 -18.37
N LYS A 240 3.82 -5.76 -18.01
CA LYS A 240 3.27 -4.72 -18.88
C LYS A 240 4.04 -3.39 -18.81
N GLY A 241 5.33 -3.43 -18.49
CA GLY A 241 6.17 -2.24 -18.40
C GLY A 241 5.87 -1.36 -17.18
N GLY A 242 5.31 -1.95 -16.11
CA GLY A 242 4.99 -1.22 -14.88
C GLY A 242 3.68 -0.44 -14.99
N LYS A 243 2.61 -1.05 -15.46
CA LYS A 243 1.29 -0.42 -15.57
C LYS A 243 0.43 -0.74 -14.35
N ILE A 244 -0.26 0.27 -13.82
CA ILE A 244 -1.33 0.10 -12.83
C ILE A 244 -2.67 0.01 -13.56
N VAL A 245 -3.54 -0.90 -13.12
CA VAL A 245 -4.91 -1.05 -13.61
C VAL A 245 -5.85 -0.93 -12.41
N PHE A 246 -6.79 0.01 -12.51
CA PHE A 246 -7.82 0.26 -11.51
C PHE A 246 -9.19 0.36 -12.20
N ASN A 247 -10.03 -0.65 -12.03
CA ASN A 247 -11.24 -0.85 -12.84
C ASN A 247 -12.50 -0.18 -12.23
N GLN A 248 -12.39 0.49 -11.07
CA GLN A 248 -13.55 1.10 -10.41
C GLN A 248 -13.93 2.46 -11.01
N VAL A 249 -13.06 3.06 -11.79
CA VAL A 249 -13.30 4.30 -12.53
C VAL A 249 -13.02 4.09 -14.01
N LYS A 250 -13.79 4.73 -14.88
CA LYS A 250 -13.59 4.66 -16.34
C LYS A 250 -12.46 5.57 -16.80
N ASP A 251 -12.43 6.77 -16.22
CA ASP A 251 -11.46 7.80 -16.53
C ASP A 251 -10.37 7.87 -15.46
N LYS A 252 -9.37 8.72 -15.68
CA LYS A 252 -8.35 8.96 -14.66
C LYS A 252 -8.96 9.67 -13.45
N ILE A 253 -8.39 9.39 -12.31
CA ILE A 253 -8.70 10.05 -11.04
C ILE A 253 -8.09 11.46 -11.08
N ASP A 254 -8.94 12.45 -11.08
CA ASP A 254 -8.63 13.86 -10.94
C ASP A 254 -8.94 14.35 -9.51
N LYS A 255 -8.71 15.63 -9.25
CA LYS A 255 -8.99 16.24 -7.95
C LYS A 255 -10.49 16.28 -7.59
N ASN A 256 -11.40 16.08 -8.54
CA ASN A 256 -12.86 16.09 -8.32
C ASN A 256 -13.41 14.67 -8.17
N THR A 257 -12.68 13.67 -8.59
CA THR A 257 -13.11 12.27 -8.54
C THR A 257 -13.37 11.85 -7.09
N VAL A 258 -14.51 11.21 -6.87
CA VAL A 258 -14.91 10.64 -5.58
C VAL A 258 -14.66 9.14 -5.61
N ILE A 259 -13.83 8.65 -4.71
CA ILE A 259 -13.63 7.23 -4.46
C ILE A 259 -14.44 6.84 -3.22
N VAL A 260 -15.13 5.72 -3.28
CA VAL A 260 -15.90 5.18 -2.16
C VAL A 260 -15.30 3.85 -1.73
N ASN A 261 -15.13 3.63 -0.43
CA ASN A 261 -14.70 2.34 0.10
C ASN A 261 -15.81 1.30 -0.07
N LYS A 262 -15.42 0.02 -0.18
CA LYS A 262 -16.39 -1.08 -0.17
C LYS A 262 -17.04 -1.17 1.20
N GLU A 263 -18.32 -1.50 1.26
CA GLU A 263 -19.06 -1.65 2.53
C GLU A 263 -18.69 -2.92 3.31
N THR A 264 -18.11 -3.92 2.64
CA THR A 264 -17.77 -5.24 3.21
C THR A 264 -16.87 -5.21 4.44
N TYR A 265 -16.07 -4.15 4.63
CA TYR A 265 -15.23 -4.04 5.82
C TYR A 265 -16.05 -3.80 7.11
N LYS A 266 -17.26 -3.24 7.00
CA LYS A 266 -18.14 -2.95 8.15
C LYS A 266 -18.65 -4.21 8.84
N GLU A 267 -18.66 -5.34 8.13
CA GLU A 267 -19.02 -6.64 8.69
C GLU A 267 -17.95 -7.21 9.62
N CYS A 268 -16.73 -6.66 9.55
CA CYS A 268 -15.56 -7.11 10.29
C CYS A 268 -15.08 -6.12 11.37
N SER A 269 -15.73 -4.95 11.48
CA SER A 269 -15.32 -3.86 12.39
C SER A 269 -16.17 -3.78 13.66
#